data_8de78a583008d0ec02fcd51d5c2929b5
#
_entry.id   8de78a583008d0ec02fcd51d5c2929b5
#
_cell.length_a   1.000
_cell.length_b   1.000
_cell.length_c   1.000
_cell.angle_alpha   90.00
_cell.angle_beta   90.00
_cell.angle_gamma   90.00
#
_symmetry.space_group_name_H-M   'P 1'
#
loop_
_entity.id
_entity.type
_entity.pdbx_description
1 polymer ?
#
loop_
_entity_poly.entity_id
_entity_poly.type
_entity_poly.pdbx_seq_one_letter_code
_entity_poly.pdbx_strand_id
1 'polypeptide(L)'
;MQSIVLSSLLPVVLLIAIGFVACRAGWVRAEATKDLAALVFMVLTPALLFRTMSTVHVEQLDFKPVAAYFGAAIGLFVLLLVLGKATARAAVLALAATFSNTVAIGVPLIALAYGEAGMVTLLTVISLHALVLLTLATIVLELAVAQQAAQTASSSSRRSAWRRPVLDALRNGILHPVPLPILVGLLFAQTGLAMPAVLDRPIQLLGNAMGPMSLVLVGVTLAHARVGQHLRSALALSALKNLVLPALVAVAGLLFGLNGLPLTILVVTASLPIGANVFMFSQRYQVAQELVTASVAVSTALAIVTVSLVMTVAEKL
;
A
#
# COMPACT_ATOMS: atom_id res chain seq x y z
N MET A 1 13.55 21.98 -1.66
CA MET A 1 12.74 20.79 -2.02
C MET A 1 13.57 19.52 -2.26
N GLN A 2 14.54 19.49 -3.15
CA GLN A 2 15.33 18.26 -3.41
C GLN A 2 15.99 17.66 -2.15
N SER A 3 16.52 18.47 -1.23
CA SER A 3 17.09 18.00 0.03
C SER A 3 16.06 17.34 0.94
N ILE A 4 14.83 17.84 0.99
CA ILE A 4 13.73 17.31 1.80
C ILE A 4 13.26 15.97 1.23
N VAL A 5 13.08 15.87 -0.09
CA VAL A 5 12.74 14.62 -0.75
C VAL A 5 13.82 13.57 -0.50
N LEU A 6 15.10 13.95 -0.66
CA LEU A 6 16.21 13.05 -0.43
C LEU A 6 16.28 12.56 1.02
N SER A 7 16.11 13.45 2.02
CA SER A 7 16.14 13.07 3.44
C SER A 7 15.01 12.12 3.82
N SER A 8 13.84 12.22 3.16
CA SER A 8 12.70 11.33 3.40
C SER A 8 12.83 9.97 2.69
N LEU A 9 13.46 9.94 1.52
CA LEU A 9 13.63 8.72 0.72
C LEU A 9 14.87 7.92 1.11
N LEU A 10 15.93 8.58 1.56
CA LEU A 10 17.21 7.94 1.88
C LEU A 10 17.07 6.80 2.91
N PRO A 11 16.34 6.95 4.02
CA PRO A 11 16.12 5.84 4.96
C PRO A 11 15.48 4.61 4.30
N VAL A 12 14.54 4.81 3.37
CA VAL A 12 13.87 3.73 2.64
C VAL A 12 14.84 3.00 1.71
N VAL A 13 15.64 3.76 0.96
CA VAL A 13 16.68 3.20 0.10
C VAL A 13 17.73 2.43 0.91
N LEU A 14 18.15 2.98 2.05
CA LEU A 14 19.12 2.33 2.94
C LEU A 14 18.56 1.02 3.52
N LEU A 15 17.30 0.96 3.93
CA LEU A 15 16.69 -0.27 4.43
C LEU A 15 16.63 -1.36 3.34
N ILE A 16 16.30 -1.00 2.11
CA ILE A 16 16.36 -1.91 0.96
C ILE A 16 17.80 -2.38 0.72
N ALA A 17 18.77 -1.45 0.74
CA ALA A 17 20.19 -1.76 0.56
C ALA A 17 20.74 -2.68 1.66
N ILE A 18 20.36 -2.46 2.93
CA ILE A 18 20.73 -3.31 4.06
C ILE A 18 20.21 -4.75 3.83
N GLY A 19 18.94 -4.91 3.43
CA GLY A 19 18.39 -6.22 3.12
C GLY A 19 19.12 -6.93 1.97
N PHE A 20 19.42 -6.18 0.91
CA PHE A 20 20.18 -6.68 -0.24
C PHE A 20 21.57 -7.17 0.16
N VAL A 21 22.32 -6.35 0.92
CA VAL A 21 23.67 -6.70 1.39
C VAL A 21 23.63 -7.88 2.35
N ALA A 22 22.70 -7.90 3.32
CA ALA A 22 22.55 -9.00 4.28
C ALA A 22 22.31 -10.35 3.58
N CYS A 23 21.52 -10.34 2.49
CA CYS A 23 21.30 -11.54 1.70
C CYS A 23 22.54 -11.94 0.89
N ARG A 24 23.22 -10.99 0.24
CA ARG A 24 24.45 -11.25 -0.52
C ARG A 24 25.62 -11.70 0.36
N ALA A 25 25.68 -11.21 1.59
CA ALA A 25 26.67 -11.61 2.59
C ALA A 25 26.33 -12.97 3.24
N GLY A 26 25.18 -13.58 2.93
CA GLY A 26 24.76 -14.86 3.50
C GLY A 26 24.23 -14.78 4.93
N TRP A 27 24.03 -13.58 5.50
CA TRP A 27 23.46 -13.40 6.84
C TRP A 27 21.97 -13.78 6.89
N VAL A 28 21.25 -13.49 5.81
CA VAL A 28 19.85 -13.89 5.63
C VAL A 28 19.75 -14.75 4.38
N ARG A 29 19.29 -15.98 4.54
CA ARG A 29 19.08 -16.91 3.43
C ARG A 29 17.80 -16.58 2.69
N ALA A 30 17.77 -16.84 1.38
CA ALA A 30 16.59 -16.61 0.54
C ALA A 30 15.35 -17.37 1.04
N GLU A 31 15.53 -18.58 1.56
CA GLU A 31 14.45 -19.43 2.10
C GLU A 31 13.75 -18.77 3.30
N ALA A 32 14.48 -18.03 4.13
CA ALA A 32 13.95 -17.30 5.29
C ALA A 32 12.96 -16.20 4.89
N THR A 33 13.00 -15.73 3.64
CA THR A 33 12.12 -14.64 3.16
C THR A 33 10.65 -14.99 3.34
N LYS A 34 10.26 -16.24 3.08
CA LYS A 34 8.87 -16.70 3.22
C LYS A 34 8.38 -16.63 4.66
N ASP A 35 9.18 -17.10 5.60
CA ASP A 35 8.82 -17.14 7.01
C ASP A 35 8.82 -15.73 7.63
N LEU A 36 9.81 -14.91 7.26
CA LEU A 36 9.87 -13.51 7.67
C LEU A 36 8.71 -12.70 7.08
N ALA A 37 8.37 -12.93 5.82
CA ALA A 37 7.22 -12.30 5.19
C ALA A 37 5.90 -12.72 5.87
N ALA A 38 5.78 -13.99 6.26
CA ALA A 38 4.62 -14.46 7.02
C ALA A 38 4.52 -13.78 8.39
N LEU A 39 5.63 -13.64 9.13
CA LEU A 39 5.68 -12.90 10.40
C LEU A 39 5.23 -11.44 10.22
N VAL A 40 5.79 -10.75 9.22
CA VAL A 40 5.41 -9.35 8.93
C VAL A 40 3.93 -9.25 8.59
N PHE A 41 3.41 -10.15 7.74
CA PHE A 41 2.03 -10.09 7.28
C PHE A 41 1.01 -10.52 8.35
N MET A 42 1.32 -11.52 9.17
CA MET A 42 0.38 -12.09 10.14
C MET A 42 0.45 -11.45 11.53
N VAL A 43 1.54 -10.74 11.85
CA VAL A 43 1.75 -10.15 13.18
C VAL A 43 1.94 -8.64 13.10
N LEU A 44 2.94 -8.18 12.33
CA LEU A 44 3.29 -6.75 12.32
C LEU A 44 2.25 -5.91 11.57
N THR A 45 1.75 -6.41 10.45
CA THR A 45 0.72 -5.71 9.65
C THR A 45 -0.59 -5.54 10.43
N PRO A 46 -1.18 -6.59 11.06
CA PRO A 46 -2.36 -6.42 11.92
C PRO A 46 -2.15 -5.43 13.06
N ALA A 47 -1.00 -5.47 13.73
CA ALA A 47 -0.70 -4.52 14.80
C ALA A 47 -0.68 -3.07 14.30
N LEU A 48 -0.03 -2.80 13.15
CA LEU A 48 -0.04 -1.48 12.52
C LEU A 48 -1.46 -1.03 12.16
N LEU A 49 -2.22 -1.90 11.47
CA LEU A 49 -3.53 -1.57 10.95
C LEU A 49 -4.55 -1.32 12.08
N PHE A 50 -4.56 -2.20 13.08
CA PHE A 50 -5.41 -2.02 14.25
C PHE A 50 -5.10 -0.69 14.95
N ARG A 51 -3.82 -0.43 15.26
CA ARG A 51 -3.43 0.78 15.96
C ARG A 51 -3.73 2.05 15.16
N THR A 52 -3.49 2.04 13.87
CA THR A 52 -3.83 3.18 13.00
C THR A 52 -5.33 3.45 13.03
N MET A 53 -6.16 2.42 12.95
CA MET A 53 -7.62 2.58 12.95
C MET A 53 -8.21 2.87 14.33
N SER A 54 -7.56 2.44 15.40
CA SER A 54 -8.02 2.68 16.78
C SER A 54 -7.97 4.16 17.23
N THR A 55 -7.35 5.02 16.42
CA THR A 55 -7.24 6.46 16.67
C THR A 55 -8.04 7.32 15.69
N VAL A 56 -8.81 6.70 14.78
CA VAL A 56 -9.57 7.41 13.75
C VAL A 56 -10.92 7.90 14.28
N HIS A 57 -11.14 9.20 14.24
CA HIS A 57 -12.42 9.86 14.53
C HIS A 57 -13.11 10.20 13.22
N VAL A 58 -14.06 9.36 12.79
CA VAL A 58 -14.72 9.46 11.47
C VAL A 58 -15.47 10.77 11.31
N GLU A 59 -16.01 11.32 12.39
CA GLU A 59 -16.74 12.59 12.43
C GLU A 59 -15.85 13.82 12.14
N GLN A 60 -14.53 13.69 12.28
CA GLN A 60 -13.57 14.77 12.05
C GLN A 60 -12.97 14.75 10.63
N LEU A 61 -13.33 13.77 9.81
CA LEU A 61 -12.79 13.63 8.47
C LEU A 61 -13.44 14.61 7.49
N ASP A 62 -12.63 15.37 6.75
CA ASP A 62 -13.09 16.08 5.57
C ASP A 62 -13.23 15.09 4.39
N PHE A 63 -14.47 14.89 3.95
CA PHE A 63 -14.77 13.90 2.90
C PHE A 63 -14.44 14.38 1.49
N LYS A 64 -14.22 15.66 1.22
CA LYS A 64 -13.85 16.16 -0.12
C LYS A 64 -12.47 15.65 -0.57
N PRO A 65 -11.37 15.84 0.23
CA PRO A 65 -10.08 15.25 -0.07
C PRO A 65 -10.13 13.73 -0.18
N VAL A 66 -10.91 13.06 0.70
CA VAL A 66 -11.11 11.62 0.70
C VAL A 66 -11.73 11.16 -0.62
N ALA A 67 -12.85 11.78 -1.02
CA ALA A 67 -13.55 11.41 -2.26
C ALA A 67 -12.68 11.63 -3.50
N ALA A 68 -11.94 12.74 -3.57
CA ALA A 68 -11.05 13.04 -4.68
C ALA A 68 -9.92 12.00 -4.79
N TYR A 69 -9.22 11.72 -3.68
CA TYR A 69 -8.10 10.78 -3.67
C TYR A 69 -8.55 9.35 -3.98
N PHE A 70 -9.55 8.85 -3.26
CA PHE A 70 -9.99 7.46 -3.41
C PHE A 70 -10.83 7.26 -4.68
N GLY A 71 -11.54 8.27 -5.15
CA GLY A 71 -12.21 8.23 -6.46
C GLY A 71 -11.22 7.98 -7.59
N ALA A 72 -10.12 8.74 -7.62
CA ALA A 72 -9.04 8.54 -8.59
C ALA A 72 -8.33 7.18 -8.42
N ALA A 73 -7.98 6.82 -7.19
CA ALA A 73 -7.26 5.58 -6.90
C ALA A 73 -8.10 4.34 -7.21
N ILE A 74 -9.37 4.30 -6.80
CA ILE A 74 -10.30 3.20 -7.10
C ILE A 74 -10.58 3.14 -8.60
N GLY A 75 -10.79 4.30 -9.25
CA GLY A 75 -10.99 4.37 -10.70
C GLY A 75 -9.82 3.74 -11.46
N LEU A 76 -8.58 4.10 -11.11
CA LEU A 76 -7.39 3.49 -11.70
C LEU A 76 -7.26 2.00 -11.36
N PHE A 77 -7.53 1.61 -10.11
CA PHE A 77 -7.52 0.21 -9.67
C PHE A 77 -8.48 -0.64 -10.50
N VAL A 78 -9.74 -0.20 -10.61
CA VAL A 78 -10.77 -0.91 -11.37
C VAL A 78 -10.43 -0.97 -12.85
N LEU A 79 -9.94 0.12 -13.44
CA LEU A 79 -9.50 0.14 -14.84
C LEU A 79 -8.43 -0.92 -15.09
N LEU A 80 -7.38 -0.96 -14.27
CA LEU A 80 -6.29 -1.94 -14.43
C LEU A 80 -6.76 -3.36 -14.17
N LEU A 81 -7.67 -3.56 -13.22
CA LEU A 81 -8.27 -4.85 -12.94
C LEU A 81 -9.07 -5.38 -14.15
N VAL A 82 -9.89 -4.53 -14.77
CA VAL A 82 -10.70 -4.89 -15.96
C VAL A 82 -9.80 -5.17 -17.15
N LEU A 83 -8.81 -4.32 -17.42
CA LEU A 83 -7.83 -4.52 -18.49
C LEU A 83 -7.04 -5.83 -18.31
N GLY A 84 -6.74 -6.19 -17.05
CA GLY A 84 -6.06 -7.42 -16.65
C GLY A 84 -7.01 -8.63 -16.50
N LYS A 85 -8.27 -8.54 -16.99
CA LYS A 85 -9.28 -9.62 -16.96
C LYS A 85 -9.58 -10.15 -15.56
N ALA A 86 -9.55 -9.27 -14.56
CA ALA A 86 -9.84 -9.55 -13.15
C ALA A 86 -9.04 -10.74 -12.56
N THR A 87 -7.81 -10.94 -13.02
CA THR A 87 -6.92 -11.98 -12.51
C THR A 87 -6.27 -11.55 -11.18
N ALA A 88 -5.79 -12.51 -10.38
CA ALA A 88 -5.02 -12.22 -9.17
C ALA A 88 -3.77 -11.35 -9.48
N ARG A 89 -3.12 -11.61 -10.64
CA ARG A 89 -2.01 -10.79 -11.12
C ARG A 89 -2.44 -9.34 -11.38
N ALA A 90 -3.57 -9.14 -12.04
CA ALA A 90 -4.12 -7.80 -12.29
C ALA A 90 -4.45 -7.06 -10.99
N ALA A 91 -5.01 -7.74 -10.00
CA ALA A 91 -5.33 -7.16 -8.70
C ALA A 91 -4.07 -6.68 -7.95
N VAL A 92 -3.01 -7.49 -7.92
CA VAL A 92 -1.73 -7.10 -7.29
C VAL A 92 -1.08 -5.93 -8.03
N LEU A 93 -1.11 -5.91 -9.38
CA LEU A 93 -0.54 -4.81 -10.16
C LEU A 93 -1.39 -3.53 -10.06
N ALA A 94 -2.72 -3.65 -9.99
CA ALA A 94 -3.62 -2.53 -9.72
C ALA A 94 -3.36 -1.92 -8.33
N LEU A 95 -3.15 -2.77 -7.31
CA LEU A 95 -2.74 -2.31 -5.99
C LEU A 95 -1.38 -1.60 -6.05
N ALA A 96 -0.41 -2.14 -6.79
CA ALA A 96 0.90 -1.50 -6.96
C ALA A 96 0.81 -0.12 -7.65
N ALA A 97 -0.11 0.05 -8.59
CA ALA A 97 -0.33 1.34 -9.26
C ALA A 97 -1.08 2.36 -8.41
N THR A 98 -1.71 1.96 -7.29
CA THR A 98 -2.58 2.84 -6.50
C THR A 98 -2.17 3.01 -5.05
N PHE A 99 -1.42 2.08 -4.47
CA PHE A 99 -1.05 2.09 -3.06
C PHE A 99 0.28 2.83 -2.81
N SER A 100 0.21 3.99 -2.19
CA SER A 100 1.34 4.88 -1.86
C SER A 100 2.05 4.49 -0.56
N ASN A 101 3.35 4.72 -0.48
CA ASN A 101 4.15 4.59 0.76
C ASN A 101 3.95 5.82 1.67
N THR A 102 2.73 5.99 2.15
CA THR A 102 2.29 7.18 2.89
C THR A 102 2.92 7.31 4.27
N VAL A 103 3.18 6.18 4.96
CA VAL A 103 3.71 6.21 6.33
C VAL A 103 5.22 6.38 6.33
N ALA A 104 5.98 5.50 5.67
CA ALA A 104 7.43 5.52 5.77
C ALA A 104 8.07 6.71 5.02
N ILE A 105 7.42 7.22 3.98
CA ILE A 105 7.93 8.35 3.16
C ILE A 105 7.03 9.57 3.30
N GLY A 106 5.71 9.38 3.21
CA GLY A 106 4.75 10.50 3.19
C GLY A 106 4.79 11.31 4.47
N VAL A 107 4.76 10.67 5.65
CA VAL A 107 4.77 11.38 6.94
C VAL A 107 6.01 12.27 7.06
N PRO A 108 7.26 11.77 6.96
CA PRO A 108 8.42 12.65 7.08
C PRO A 108 8.50 13.71 5.98
N LEU A 109 8.14 13.36 4.73
CA LEU A 109 8.16 14.31 3.62
C LEU A 109 7.21 15.49 3.85
N ILE A 110 5.95 15.21 4.18
CA ILE A 110 4.93 16.25 4.37
C ILE A 110 5.21 17.07 5.63
N ALA A 111 5.65 16.43 6.72
CA ALA A 111 6.03 17.14 7.94
C ALA A 111 7.18 18.15 7.69
N LEU A 112 8.20 17.75 6.91
CA LEU A 112 9.34 18.60 6.61
C LEU A 112 9.03 19.69 5.57
N ALA A 113 8.18 19.40 4.58
CA ALA A 113 7.90 20.33 3.48
C ALA A 113 6.75 21.29 3.76
N TYR A 114 5.70 20.86 4.47
CA TYR A 114 4.45 21.57 4.63
C TYR A 114 3.99 21.72 6.09
N GLY A 115 4.76 21.17 7.04
CA GLY A 115 4.50 21.30 8.49
C GLY A 115 3.17 20.67 8.93
N GLU A 116 2.65 21.18 10.07
CA GLU A 116 1.42 20.64 10.68
C GLU A 116 0.18 20.80 9.78
N ALA A 117 0.09 21.91 9.06
CA ALA A 117 -1.04 22.18 8.17
C ALA A 117 -1.17 21.12 7.05
N GLY A 118 -0.03 20.67 6.48
CA GLY A 118 -0.03 19.59 5.49
C GLY A 118 -0.33 18.22 6.11
N MET A 119 0.10 18.01 7.36
CA MET A 119 -0.13 16.75 8.06
C MET A 119 -1.61 16.45 8.29
N VAL A 120 -2.48 17.44 8.47
CA VAL A 120 -3.93 17.24 8.64
C VAL A 120 -4.50 16.48 7.43
N THR A 121 -4.26 16.96 6.22
CA THR A 121 -4.75 16.32 4.99
C THR A 121 -4.10 14.95 4.77
N LEU A 122 -2.79 14.81 5.01
CA LEU A 122 -2.10 13.52 4.88
C LEU A 122 -2.67 12.48 5.83
N LEU A 123 -2.87 12.81 7.12
CA LEU A 123 -3.40 11.89 8.12
C LEU A 123 -4.83 11.47 7.79
N THR A 124 -5.65 12.37 7.25
CA THR A 124 -6.99 12.04 6.74
C THR A 124 -6.92 10.98 5.64
N VAL A 125 -6.00 11.12 4.69
CA VAL A 125 -5.79 10.09 3.65
C VAL A 125 -5.27 8.80 4.27
N ILE A 126 -4.24 8.86 5.13
CA ILE A 126 -3.65 7.67 5.78
C ILE A 126 -4.70 6.87 6.54
N SER A 127 -5.59 7.54 7.27
CA SER A 127 -6.66 6.91 8.06
C SER A 127 -7.55 5.97 7.25
N LEU A 128 -7.76 6.26 5.96
CA LEU A 128 -8.59 5.46 5.07
C LEU A 128 -7.80 4.67 4.03
N HIS A 129 -6.51 4.98 3.86
CA HIS A 129 -5.70 4.40 2.78
C HIS A 129 -5.63 2.87 2.84
N ALA A 130 -5.30 2.34 4.00
CA ALA A 130 -5.28 0.90 4.22
C ALA A 130 -6.70 0.31 4.22
N LEU A 131 -7.67 0.96 4.88
CA LEU A 131 -9.06 0.53 4.91
C LEU A 131 -9.62 0.33 3.50
N VAL A 132 -9.47 1.32 2.64
CA VAL A 132 -10.07 1.28 1.29
C VAL A 132 -9.29 0.38 0.36
N LEU A 133 -7.98 0.64 0.16
CA LEU A 133 -7.24 -0.02 -0.91
C LEU A 133 -6.80 -1.44 -0.56
N LEU A 134 -6.38 -1.71 0.69
CA LEU A 134 -5.98 -3.07 1.07
C LEU A 134 -7.20 -3.98 1.23
N THR A 135 -8.32 -3.46 1.76
CA THR A 135 -9.56 -4.24 1.84
C THR A 135 -10.10 -4.56 0.46
N LEU A 136 -10.15 -3.56 -0.44
CA LEU A 136 -10.55 -3.77 -1.84
C LEU A 136 -9.66 -4.82 -2.52
N ALA A 137 -8.33 -4.69 -2.40
CA ALA A 137 -7.40 -5.64 -2.98
C ALA A 137 -7.57 -7.04 -2.38
N THR A 138 -7.79 -7.17 -1.06
CA THR A 138 -8.02 -8.45 -0.40
C THR A 138 -9.27 -9.13 -0.95
N ILE A 139 -10.40 -8.41 -1.02
CA ILE A 139 -11.66 -8.96 -1.55
C ILE A 139 -11.47 -9.43 -2.99
N VAL A 140 -10.87 -8.61 -3.84
CA VAL A 140 -10.65 -8.95 -5.25
C VAL A 140 -9.71 -10.14 -5.41
N LEU A 141 -8.64 -10.21 -4.63
CA LEU A 141 -7.69 -11.34 -4.66
C LEU A 141 -8.33 -12.64 -4.20
N GLU A 142 -9.08 -12.62 -3.09
CA GLU A 142 -9.80 -13.80 -2.61
C GLU A 142 -10.82 -14.29 -3.64
N LEU A 143 -11.56 -13.37 -4.28
CA LEU A 143 -12.49 -13.72 -5.36
C LEU A 143 -11.76 -14.31 -6.58
N ALA A 144 -10.63 -13.72 -7.00
CA ALA A 144 -9.84 -14.22 -8.12
C ALA A 144 -9.27 -15.63 -7.84
N VAL A 145 -8.77 -15.87 -6.64
CA VAL A 145 -8.28 -17.18 -6.19
C VAL A 145 -9.42 -18.21 -6.17
N ALA A 146 -10.60 -17.83 -5.62
CA ALA A 146 -11.77 -18.71 -5.58
C ALA A 146 -12.27 -19.05 -7.00
N GLN A 147 -12.28 -18.09 -7.94
CA GLN A 147 -12.64 -18.34 -9.34
C GLN A 147 -11.66 -19.29 -10.02
N GLN A 148 -10.37 -19.13 -9.79
CA GLN A 148 -9.33 -20.00 -10.36
C GLN A 148 -9.46 -21.43 -9.84
N ALA A 149 -9.73 -21.61 -8.54
CA ALA A 149 -9.99 -22.91 -7.94
C ALA A 149 -11.26 -23.57 -8.50
N ALA A 150 -12.32 -22.80 -8.74
CA ALA A 150 -13.57 -23.31 -9.34
C ALA A 150 -13.41 -23.74 -10.81
N GLN A 151 -12.50 -23.12 -11.57
CA GLN A 151 -12.22 -23.51 -12.95
C GLN A 151 -11.43 -24.83 -13.07
N THR A 152 -10.64 -25.17 -12.05
CA THR A 152 -9.86 -26.42 -11.98
C THR A 152 -10.67 -27.61 -11.42
N ALA A 153 -11.85 -27.35 -10.82
CA ALA A 153 -12.74 -28.40 -10.31
C ALA A 153 -13.58 -29.03 -11.43
N SER A 154 -13.78 -30.37 -11.37
CA SER A 154 -14.53 -31.14 -12.36
C SER A 154 -16.02 -30.72 -12.47
N SER A 155 -16.55 -30.85 -13.69
CA SER A 155 -17.81 -30.26 -14.19
C SER A 155 -19.13 -30.66 -13.52
N SER A 156 -19.16 -31.61 -12.57
CA SER A 156 -20.41 -32.10 -11.98
C SER A 156 -20.98 -31.26 -10.84
N SER A 157 -20.31 -30.18 -10.42
CA SER A 157 -20.73 -29.36 -9.24
C SER A 157 -20.96 -27.87 -9.56
N ARG A 158 -21.10 -27.47 -10.80
CA ARG A 158 -21.00 -26.05 -11.22
C ARG A 158 -22.05 -25.08 -10.67
N ARG A 159 -23.29 -25.48 -10.36
CA ARG A 159 -24.33 -24.55 -9.91
C ARG A 159 -24.39 -24.35 -8.38
N SER A 160 -24.04 -25.34 -7.58
CA SER A 160 -23.93 -25.20 -6.12
C SER A 160 -22.56 -24.66 -5.70
N ALA A 161 -21.56 -24.74 -6.60
CA ALA A 161 -20.16 -24.39 -6.36
C ALA A 161 -19.88 -22.88 -6.26
N TRP A 162 -20.75 -21.99 -6.74
CA TRP A 162 -20.50 -20.54 -6.76
C TRP A 162 -20.86 -19.83 -5.45
N ARG A 163 -21.92 -20.26 -4.77
CA ARG A 163 -22.36 -19.59 -3.54
C ARG A 163 -21.43 -19.86 -2.34
N ARG A 164 -21.01 -21.10 -2.15
CA ARG A 164 -20.09 -21.46 -1.07
C ARG A 164 -18.71 -20.82 -1.22
N PRO A 165 -18.01 -20.95 -2.36
CA PRO A 165 -16.72 -20.29 -2.55
C PRO A 165 -16.76 -18.75 -2.45
N VAL A 166 -17.85 -18.11 -2.90
CA VAL A 166 -18.00 -16.64 -2.76
C VAL A 166 -18.25 -16.26 -1.31
N LEU A 167 -19.09 -16.99 -0.57
CA LEU A 167 -19.30 -16.77 0.86
C LEU A 167 -18.02 -17.05 1.68
N ASP A 168 -17.32 -18.12 1.34
CA ASP A 168 -16.04 -18.46 1.96
C ASP A 168 -14.96 -17.44 1.61
N ALA A 169 -14.90 -16.94 0.37
CA ALA A 169 -14.01 -15.86 -0.04
C ALA A 169 -14.32 -14.54 0.68
N LEU A 170 -15.61 -14.18 0.82
CA LEU A 170 -16.02 -13.01 1.59
C LEU A 170 -15.71 -13.17 3.07
N ARG A 171 -16.03 -14.33 3.64
CA ARG A 171 -15.70 -14.63 5.04
C ARG A 171 -14.19 -14.61 5.27
N ASN A 172 -13.42 -15.30 4.41
CA ASN A 172 -11.97 -15.30 4.47
C ASN A 172 -11.40 -13.91 4.23
N GLY A 173 -12.02 -13.12 3.32
CA GLY A 173 -11.65 -11.73 3.08
C GLY A 173 -11.85 -10.84 4.30
N ILE A 174 -12.96 -10.98 5.03
CA ILE A 174 -13.24 -10.20 6.26
C ILE A 174 -12.38 -10.66 7.44
N LEU A 175 -12.23 -11.99 7.61
CA LEU A 175 -11.37 -12.56 8.67
C LEU A 175 -9.88 -12.55 8.32
N HIS A 176 -9.51 -11.97 7.19
CA HIS A 176 -8.13 -11.85 6.75
C HIS A 176 -7.31 -10.93 7.68
N PRO A 177 -6.00 -11.17 7.86
CA PRO A 177 -5.12 -10.38 8.73
C PRO A 177 -4.96 -8.90 8.30
N VAL A 178 -5.67 -8.44 7.28
CA VAL A 178 -5.73 -7.03 6.85
C VAL A 178 -7.07 -6.39 7.20
N PRO A 179 -8.24 -6.78 6.65
CA PRO A 179 -9.51 -6.14 6.99
C PRO A 179 -9.92 -6.29 8.45
N LEU A 180 -9.70 -7.46 9.05
CA LEU A 180 -10.14 -7.69 10.43
C LEU A 180 -9.55 -6.72 11.45
N PRO A 181 -8.22 -6.50 11.53
CA PRO A 181 -7.64 -5.52 12.44
C PRO A 181 -8.09 -4.09 12.16
N ILE A 182 -8.33 -3.75 10.88
CA ILE A 182 -8.87 -2.45 10.48
C ILE A 182 -10.25 -2.24 11.08
N LEU A 183 -11.16 -3.21 10.89
CA LEU A 183 -12.54 -3.14 11.40
C LEU A 183 -12.56 -3.11 12.92
N VAL A 184 -11.79 -3.98 13.58
CA VAL A 184 -11.72 -4.04 15.05
C VAL A 184 -11.12 -2.74 15.62
N GLY A 185 -10.08 -2.18 15.00
CA GLY A 185 -9.50 -0.90 15.38
C GLY A 185 -10.49 0.26 15.24
N LEU A 186 -11.23 0.31 14.13
CA LEU A 186 -12.24 1.34 13.90
C LEU A 186 -13.40 1.24 14.90
N LEU A 187 -13.88 0.02 15.18
CA LEU A 187 -14.91 -0.21 16.21
C LEU A 187 -14.40 0.22 17.59
N PHE A 188 -13.15 -0.10 17.93
CA PHE A 188 -12.54 0.33 19.17
C PHE A 188 -12.49 1.86 19.29
N ALA A 189 -12.11 2.56 18.23
CA ALA A 189 -12.08 4.02 18.21
C ALA A 189 -13.46 4.64 18.51
N GLN A 190 -14.55 4.04 18.02
CA GLN A 190 -15.91 4.52 18.25
C GLN A 190 -16.37 4.34 19.72
N THR A 191 -15.70 3.52 20.50
CA THR A 191 -16.02 3.37 21.94
C THR A 191 -15.56 4.58 22.78
N GLY A 192 -14.66 5.41 22.26
CA GLY A 192 -14.05 6.50 23.01
C GLY A 192 -13.14 6.05 24.16
N LEU A 193 -12.89 4.75 24.29
CA LEU A 193 -12.04 4.21 25.35
C LEU A 193 -10.57 4.43 25.03
N ALA A 194 -9.80 4.88 26.04
CA ALA A 194 -8.36 4.93 25.94
C ALA A 194 -7.78 3.51 26.03
N MET A 195 -6.86 3.17 25.13
CA MET A 195 -6.17 1.88 25.21
C MET A 195 -5.19 1.86 26.40
N PRO A 196 -5.25 0.84 27.28
CA PRO A 196 -4.28 0.73 28.36
C PRO A 196 -2.84 0.70 27.85
N ALA A 197 -1.94 1.47 28.46
CA ALA A 197 -0.55 1.61 28.01
C ALA A 197 0.19 0.25 27.92
N VAL A 198 -0.16 -0.70 28.77
CA VAL A 198 0.40 -2.06 28.77
C VAL A 198 0.09 -2.82 27.46
N LEU A 199 -1.05 -2.53 26.83
CA LEU A 199 -1.44 -3.12 25.55
C LEU A 199 -1.00 -2.24 24.37
N ASP A 200 -1.15 -0.91 24.48
CA ASP A 200 -0.79 0.02 23.40
C ASP A 200 0.70 -0.06 23.05
N ARG A 201 1.57 -0.11 24.04
CA ARG A 201 3.03 -0.09 23.81
C ARG A 201 3.54 -1.27 23.00
N PRO A 202 3.22 -2.54 23.29
CA PRO A 202 3.59 -3.69 22.45
C PRO A 202 3.03 -3.59 21.04
N ILE A 203 1.75 -3.21 20.89
CA ILE A 203 1.10 -3.06 19.57
C ILE A 203 1.81 -1.97 18.75
N GLN A 204 2.16 -0.85 19.39
CA GLN A 204 2.93 0.23 18.76
C GLN A 204 4.29 -0.24 18.28
N LEU A 205 5.05 -0.96 19.11
CA LEU A 205 6.37 -1.46 18.74
C LEU A 205 6.31 -2.43 17.57
N LEU A 206 5.34 -3.36 17.59
CA LEU A 206 5.10 -4.29 16.47
C LEU A 206 4.69 -3.56 15.21
N GLY A 207 3.75 -2.62 15.29
CA GLY A 207 3.30 -1.83 14.16
C GLY A 207 4.41 -0.99 13.54
N ASN A 208 5.23 -0.35 14.36
CA ASN A 208 6.37 0.46 13.91
C ASN A 208 7.45 -0.37 13.19
N ALA A 209 7.60 -1.64 13.55
CA ALA A 209 8.55 -2.56 12.91
C ALA A 209 8.10 -2.99 11.51
N MET A 210 6.79 -2.91 11.17
CA MET A 210 6.24 -3.40 9.90
C MET A 210 6.91 -2.76 8.68
N GLY A 211 6.98 -1.44 8.63
CA GLY A 211 7.56 -0.69 7.52
C GLY A 211 9.03 -1.03 7.27
N PRO A 212 9.92 -0.84 8.26
CA PRO A 212 11.34 -1.18 8.14
C PRO A 212 11.58 -2.64 7.77
N MET A 213 10.90 -3.59 8.42
CA MET A 213 11.05 -5.01 8.13
C MET A 213 10.61 -5.36 6.70
N SER A 214 9.51 -4.80 6.21
CA SER A 214 9.06 -5.00 4.82
C SER A 214 10.08 -4.50 3.81
N LEU A 215 10.69 -3.33 4.05
CA LEU A 215 11.70 -2.76 3.15
C LEU A 215 13.00 -3.57 3.14
N VAL A 216 13.44 -4.07 4.31
CA VAL A 216 14.58 -5.01 4.39
C VAL A 216 14.25 -6.28 3.59
N LEU A 217 13.04 -6.84 3.72
CA LEU A 217 12.63 -8.02 2.95
C LEU A 217 12.55 -7.76 1.44
N VAL A 218 12.13 -6.55 1.02
CA VAL A 218 12.25 -6.12 -0.40
C VAL A 218 13.71 -6.25 -0.85
N GLY A 219 14.66 -5.77 -0.06
CA GLY A 219 16.09 -5.86 -0.35
C GLY A 219 16.60 -7.31 -0.44
N VAL A 220 16.22 -8.15 0.52
CA VAL A 220 16.56 -9.59 0.52
C VAL A 220 16.05 -10.27 -0.74
N THR A 221 14.79 -10.01 -1.11
CA THR A 221 14.19 -10.58 -2.32
C THR A 221 14.85 -10.03 -3.59
N LEU A 222 15.17 -8.74 -3.59
CA LEU A 222 15.84 -8.07 -4.71
C LEU A 222 17.22 -8.66 -5.02
N ALA A 223 17.93 -9.17 -4.00
CA ALA A 223 19.25 -9.79 -4.17
C ALA A 223 19.23 -11.05 -5.07
N HIS A 224 18.08 -11.70 -5.20
CA HIS A 224 17.86 -12.88 -6.05
C HIS A 224 16.94 -12.61 -7.25
N ALA A 225 16.25 -11.45 -7.27
CA ALA A 225 15.34 -11.10 -8.34
C ALA A 225 16.09 -10.80 -9.65
N ARG A 226 15.54 -11.28 -10.76
CA ARG A 226 16.05 -10.97 -12.10
C ARG A 226 15.49 -9.63 -12.59
N VAL A 227 15.85 -8.54 -11.92
CA VAL A 227 15.32 -7.18 -12.18
C VAL A 227 15.39 -6.80 -13.65
N GLY A 228 16.47 -7.14 -14.33
CA GLY A 228 16.66 -6.82 -15.76
C GLY A 228 15.54 -7.37 -16.66
N GLN A 229 15.00 -8.55 -16.36
CA GLN A 229 13.90 -9.13 -17.12
C GLN A 229 12.57 -8.40 -16.92
N HIS A 230 12.40 -7.72 -15.78
CA HIS A 230 11.18 -7.01 -15.40
C HIS A 230 11.30 -5.48 -15.50
N LEU A 231 12.46 -4.95 -15.88
CA LEU A 231 12.75 -3.51 -15.81
C LEU A 231 11.74 -2.66 -16.59
N ARG A 232 11.38 -3.03 -17.81
CA ARG A 232 10.39 -2.29 -18.62
C ARG A 232 9.02 -2.26 -17.92
N SER A 233 8.56 -3.40 -17.42
CA SER A 233 7.27 -3.49 -16.72
C SER A 233 7.31 -2.76 -15.37
N ALA A 234 8.43 -2.81 -14.66
CA ALA A 234 8.64 -2.08 -13.42
C ALA A 234 8.65 -0.55 -13.65
N LEU A 235 9.31 -0.08 -14.71
CA LEU A 235 9.28 1.33 -15.12
C LEU A 235 7.87 1.78 -15.50
N ALA A 236 7.12 0.98 -16.28
CA ALA A 236 5.75 1.30 -16.65
C ALA A 236 4.84 1.37 -15.42
N LEU A 237 4.95 0.42 -14.49
CA LEU A 237 4.17 0.41 -13.25
C LEU A 237 4.55 1.58 -12.33
N SER A 238 5.85 1.91 -12.26
CA SER A 238 6.33 3.09 -11.54
C SER A 238 5.83 4.40 -12.14
N ALA A 239 5.76 4.51 -13.46
CA ALA A 239 5.21 5.68 -14.15
C ALA A 239 3.70 5.81 -13.87
N LEU A 240 2.94 4.71 -13.91
CA LEU A 240 1.53 4.72 -13.52
C LEU A 240 1.37 5.21 -12.08
N LYS A 241 2.19 4.71 -11.15
CA LYS A 241 2.10 5.06 -9.74
C LYS A 241 2.58 6.47 -9.43
N ASN A 242 3.76 6.86 -9.92
CA ASN A 242 4.41 8.10 -9.51
C ASN A 242 3.96 9.32 -10.33
N LEU A 243 3.34 9.13 -11.52
CA LEU A 243 2.96 10.22 -12.42
C LEU A 243 1.46 10.18 -12.79
N VAL A 244 0.93 9.02 -13.23
CA VAL A 244 -0.46 8.94 -13.69
C VAL A 244 -1.43 9.08 -12.52
N LEU A 245 -1.20 8.37 -11.42
CA LEU A 245 -2.07 8.48 -10.23
C LEU A 245 -2.13 9.92 -9.69
N PRO A 246 -1.01 10.64 -9.44
CA PRO A 246 -1.10 12.01 -8.97
C PRO A 246 -1.79 12.95 -9.98
N ALA A 247 -1.63 12.74 -11.30
CA ALA A 247 -2.37 13.50 -12.30
C ALA A 247 -3.88 13.26 -12.22
N LEU A 248 -4.31 12.01 -12.03
CA LEU A 248 -5.73 11.67 -11.83
C LEU A 248 -6.27 12.27 -10.51
N VAL A 249 -5.48 12.24 -9.44
CA VAL A 249 -5.85 12.86 -8.16
C VAL A 249 -5.94 14.38 -8.29
N ALA A 250 -5.03 15.02 -9.05
CA ALA A 250 -5.11 16.46 -9.31
C ALA A 250 -6.41 16.81 -10.06
N VAL A 251 -6.73 16.09 -11.13
CA VAL A 251 -7.97 16.30 -11.88
C VAL A 251 -9.19 16.06 -11.00
N ALA A 252 -9.23 14.97 -10.24
CA ALA A 252 -10.33 14.70 -9.33
C ALA A 252 -10.47 15.79 -8.26
N GLY A 253 -9.36 16.23 -7.65
CA GLY A 253 -9.37 17.28 -6.66
C GLY A 253 -9.94 18.59 -7.19
N LEU A 254 -9.52 19.01 -8.39
CA LEU A 254 -10.06 20.20 -9.06
C LEU A 254 -11.56 20.06 -9.35
N LEU A 255 -12.02 18.89 -9.80
CA LEU A 255 -13.46 18.62 -10.02
C LEU A 255 -14.28 18.67 -8.72
N PHE A 256 -13.70 18.32 -7.57
CA PHE A 256 -14.32 18.45 -6.25
C PHE A 256 -14.18 19.87 -5.66
N GLY A 257 -13.59 20.82 -6.41
CA GLY A 257 -13.40 22.20 -5.99
C GLY A 257 -12.32 22.37 -4.93
N LEU A 258 -11.38 21.42 -4.83
CA LEU A 258 -10.20 21.54 -3.98
C LEU A 258 -9.17 22.46 -4.64
N ASN A 259 -8.48 23.25 -3.84
CA ASN A 259 -7.39 24.12 -4.27
C ASN A 259 -6.35 24.29 -3.15
N GLY A 260 -5.22 24.93 -3.48
CA GLY A 260 -4.17 25.26 -2.52
C GLY A 260 -3.60 24.05 -1.78
N LEU A 261 -3.30 24.23 -0.48
CA LEU A 261 -2.57 23.24 0.30
C LEU A 261 -3.24 21.85 0.34
N PRO A 262 -4.56 21.69 0.57
CA PRO A 262 -5.19 20.36 0.56
C PRO A 262 -5.01 19.62 -0.77
N LEU A 263 -5.19 20.28 -1.90
CA LEU A 263 -4.99 19.69 -3.22
C LEU A 263 -3.50 19.30 -3.42
N THR A 264 -2.58 20.20 -3.08
CA THR A 264 -1.14 19.95 -3.15
C THR A 264 -0.77 18.68 -2.37
N ILE A 265 -1.23 18.54 -1.12
CA ILE A 265 -0.94 17.37 -0.27
C ILE A 265 -1.49 16.08 -0.87
N LEU A 266 -2.72 16.10 -1.43
CA LEU A 266 -3.28 14.91 -2.10
C LEU A 266 -2.44 14.47 -3.29
N VAL A 267 -2.04 15.42 -4.14
CA VAL A 267 -1.26 15.14 -5.35
C VAL A 267 0.13 14.63 -4.99
N VAL A 268 0.79 15.26 -4.01
CA VAL A 268 2.10 14.80 -3.50
C VAL A 268 1.97 13.41 -2.86
N THR A 269 0.93 13.16 -2.06
CA THR A 269 0.67 11.84 -1.46
C THR A 269 0.48 10.77 -2.52
N ALA A 270 -0.23 11.08 -3.60
CA ALA A 270 -0.41 10.17 -4.73
C ALA A 270 0.88 9.89 -5.49
N SER A 271 1.85 10.84 -5.53
CA SER A 271 3.13 10.70 -6.21
C SER A 271 4.18 9.87 -5.45
N LEU A 272 3.93 9.56 -4.19
CA LEU A 272 4.83 8.72 -3.39
C LEU A 272 5.03 7.35 -4.05
N PRO A 273 6.18 6.70 -3.90
CA PRO A 273 6.45 5.40 -4.53
C PRO A 273 5.52 4.30 -3.99
N ILE A 274 5.59 3.15 -4.64
CA ILE A 274 4.81 1.96 -4.28
C ILE A 274 5.04 1.59 -2.81
N GLY A 275 3.96 1.42 -2.07
CA GLY A 275 4.00 1.08 -0.65
C GLY A 275 4.47 -0.34 -0.38
N ALA A 276 5.20 -0.54 0.73
CA ALA A 276 5.74 -1.83 1.13
C ALA A 276 4.66 -2.93 1.33
N ASN A 277 3.42 -2.55 1.65
CA ASN A 277 2.30 -3.48 1.75
C ASN A 277 2.04 -4.25 0.44
N VAL A 278 2.28 -3.62 -0.73
CA VAL A 278 2.10 -4.29 -2.04
C VAL A 278 3.04 -5.47 -2.18
N PHE A 279 4.30 -5.32 -1.75
CA PHE A 279 5.26 -6.42 -1.70
C PHE A 279 4.74 -7.55 -0.82
N MET A 280 4.21 -7.23 0.38
CA MET A 280 3.68 -8.23 1.30
C MET A 280 2.48 -9.00 0.70
N PHE A 281 1.57 -8.30 -0.01
CA PHE A 281 0.47 -8.95 -0.74
C PHE A 281 1.00 -9.89 -1.83
N SER A 282 1.96 -9.43 -2.62
CA SER A 282 2.60 -10.25 -3.66
C SER A 282 3.22 -11.52 -3.08
N GLN A 283 3.92 -11.43 -1.94
CA GLN A 283 4.51 -12.58 -1.25
C GLN A 283 3.43 -13.50 -0.67
N ARG A 284 2.39 -12.95 -0.04
CA ARG A 284 1.31 -13.73 0.56
C ARG A 284 0.54 -14.57 -0.45
N TYR A 285 0.19 -13.94 -1.58
CA TYR A 285 -0.58 -14.60 -2.64
C TYR A 285 0.29 -15.31 -3.69
N GLN A 286 1.61 -15.23 -3.56
CA GLN A 286 2.59 -15.82 -4.50
C GLN A 286 2.38 -15.36 -5.95
N VAL A 287 2.06 -14.07 -6.13
CA VAL A 287 1.68 -13.48 -7.41
C VAL A 287 2.60 -12.34 -7.79
N ALA A 288 3.17 -12.39 -8.99
CA ALA A 288 4.01 -11.34 -9.59
C ALA A 288 5.19 -10.87 -8.71
N GLN A 289 5.75 -11.75 -7.87
CA GLN A 289 6.72 -11.42 -6.82
C GLN A 289 7.95 -10.67 -7.35
N GLU A 290 8.60 -11.16 -8.41
CA GLU A 290 9.78 -10.51 -8.97
C GLU A 290 9.46 -9.13 -9.55
N LEU A 291 8.33 -9.00 -10.27
CA LEU A 291 7.90 -7.74 -10.85
C LEU A 291 7.56 -6.71 -9.76
N VAL A 292 6.82 -7.12 -8.73
CA VAL A 292 6.47 -6.21 -7.61
C VAL A 292 7.71 -5.78 -6.86
N THR A 293 8.63 -6.72 -6.55
CA THR A 293 9.91 -6.41 -5.89
C THR A 293 10.70 -5.39 -6.70
N ALA A 294 10.86 -5.64 -8.00
CA ALA A 294 11.54 -4.71 -8.90
C ALA A 294 10.84 -3.34 -8.95
N SER A 295 9.48 -3.34 -8.99
CA SER A 295 8.70 -2.11 -9.07
C SER A 295 8.77 -1.27 -7.80
N VAL A 296 8.79 -1.89 -6.61
CA VAL A 296 8.99 -1.15 -5.36
C VAL A 296 10.36 -0.47 -5.35
N ALA A 297 11.43 -1.19 -5.72
CA ALA A 297 12.76 -0.62 -5.78
C ALA A 297 12.88 0.48 -6.83
N VAL A 298 12.39 0.24 -8.05
CA VAL A 298 12.45 1.20 -9.17
C VAL A 298 11.61 2.43 -8.87
N SER A 299 10.37 2.29 -8.38
CA SER A 299 9.51 3.43 -8.04
C SER A 299 10.12 4.28 -6.92
N THR A 300 10.77 3.65 -5.94
CA THR A 300 11.46 4.37 -4.84
C THR A 300 12.66 5.14 -5.37
N ALA A 301 13.49 4.55 -6.23
CA ALA A 301 14.61 5.24 -6.84
C ALA A 301 14.15 6.43 -7.73
N LEU A 302 13.11 6.22 -8.54
CA LEU A 302 12.54 7.27 -9.39
C LEU A 302 11.84 8.36 -8.59
N ALA A 303 11.35 8.07 -7.38
CA ALA A 303 10.62 9.03 -6.54
C ALA A 303 11.47 10.26 -6.20
N ILE A 304 12.81 10.13 -6.14
CA ILE A 304 13.72 11.29 -5.94
C ILE A 304 13.44 12.39 -6.98
N VAL A 305 13.22 12.00 -8.22
CA VAL A 305 12.95 12.93 -9.33
C VAL A 305 11.45 13.20 -9.46
N THR A 306 10.62 12.16 -9.46
CA THR A 306 9.19 12.29 -9.74
C THR A 306 8.44 13.03 -8.64
N VAL A 307 8.75 12.79 -7.36
CA VAL A 307 8.14 13.52 -6.25
C VAL A 307 8.55 14.98 -6.26
N SER A 308 9.85 15.28 -6.51
CA SER A 308 10.32 16.67 -6.62
C SER A 308 9.62 17.43 -7.76
N LEU A 309 9.45 16.77 -8.91
CA LEU A 309 8.73 17.35 -10.05
C LEU A 309 7.25 17.62 -9.68
N VAL A 310 6.59 16.62 -9.10
CA VAL A 310 5.17 16.73 -8.71
C VAL A 310 4.97 17.81 -7.65
N MET A 311 5.84 17.91 -6.64
CA MET A 311 5.78 18.99 -5.64
C MET A 311 5.86 20.36 -6.31
N THR A 312 6.80 20.55 -7.27
CA THR A 312 6.97 21.84 -7.98
C THR A 312 5.74 22.20 -8.82
N VAL A 313 5.06 21.20 -9.41
CA VAL A 313 3.84 21.44 -10.21
C VAL A 313 2.63 21.67 -9.28
N ALA A 314 2.50 20.86 -8.23
CA ALA A 314 1.35 20.91 -7.32
C ALA A 314 1.27 22.22 -6.52
N GLU A 315 2.40 22.89 -6.26
CA GLU A 315 2.40 24.21 -5.62
C GLU A 315 1.78 25.32 -6.47
N LYS A 316 1.52 25.04 -7.75
CA LYS A 316 0.88 26.01 -8.68
C LYS A 316 -0.63 25.76 -8.86
N LEU A 317 -1.13 24.67 -8.25
CA LEU A 317 -2.55 24.30 -8.26
C LEU A 317 -3.28 24.95 -7.08
#